data_729094c124c25ae713e7e53cca939dd4
#
_entry.id   729094c124c25ae713e7e53cca939dd4
#
_cell.length_a   1.000
_cell.length_b   1.000
_cell.length_c   1.000
_cell.angle_alpha   90.00
_cell.angle_beta   90.00
_cell.angle_gamma   90.00
#
_symmetry.space_group_name_H-M   'P 1'
#
loop_
_entity.id
_entity.type
_entity.pdbx_description
1 polymer ?
#
loop_
_entity_poly.entity_id
_entity_poly.type
_entity_poly.pdbx_seq_one_letter_code
_entity_poly.pdbx_strand_id
1 'polypeptide(L)'
;RVVVLYPSMTEMDKWNSKLAGSSDGAAFMSIANKVAKPVAQYITVPMKNWGTVSSKDTHWDSISMNVTNPAAVLAGLDEMMSSAELKDFPGELWLVQVLRGQAGAGAHMTHQMYVGYESLSELDAWSDKLYQTRAWKKWLSIASESFTITNRETVNWLKAYEHSYSLEDFE
;
A
#
# COMPACT_ATOMS: atom_id res chain seq x y z
N ARG A 1 -2.36 12.14 -0.65
CA ARG A 1 -1.28 11.26 -0.14
C ARG A 1 -0.02 11.47 -0.98
N VAL A 2 1.14 11.45 -0.36
CA VAL A 2 2.44 11.36 -1.04
C VAL A 2 3.08 10.07 -0.59
N VAL A 3 3.52 9.25 -1.54
CA VAL A 3 4.28 8.02 -1.30
C VAL A 3 5.65 8.22 -1.92
N VAL A 4 6.70 7.89 -1.17
CA VAL A 4 8.08 7.93 -1.65
C VAL A 4 8.66 6.53 -1.45
N LEU A 5 9.18 5.95 -2.52
CA LEU A 5 9.78 4.63 -2.51
C LEU A 5 11.30 4.74 -2.40
N TYR A 6 11.87 3.90 -1.57
CA TYR A 6 13.32 3.79 -1.39
C TYR A 6 13.73 2.32 -1.39
N PRO A 7 14.82 1.95 -2.06
CA PRO A 7 15.29 0.56 -2.11
C PRO A 7 15.74 0.05 -0.73
N SER A 8 16.08 0.95 0.18
CA SER A 8 16.50 0.60 1.54
C SER A 8 16.37 1.79 2.49
N MET A 9 16.38 1.50 3.81
CA MET A 9 16.42 2.54 4.85
C MET A 9 17.68 3.42 4.73
N THR A 10 18.81 2.85 4.31
CA THR A 10 20.05 3.59 4.09
C THR A 10 19.91 4.62 2.96
N GLU A 11 19.27 4.24 1.88
CA GLU A 11 19.01 5.18 0.77
C GLU A 11 17.99 6.25 1.18
N MET A 12 16.98 5.89 1.95
CA MET A 12 16.04 6.86 2.51
C MET A 12 16.78 7.90 3.37
N ASP A 13 17.68 7.49 4.26
CA ASP A 13 18.44 8.39 5.13
C ASP A 13 19.35 9.31 4.32
N LYS A 14 20.02 8.79 3.31
CA LYS A 14 20.87 9.60 2.39
C LYS A 14 20.04 10.66 1.67
N TRP A 15 18.87 10.27 1.11
CA TRP A 15 18.00 11.19 0.41
C TRP A 15 17.40 12.26 1.33
N ASN A 16 16.94 11.88 2.49
CA ASN A 16 16.38 12.81 3.48
C ASN A 16 17.44 13.82 3.93
N SER A 17 18.67 13.37 4.18
CA SER A 17 19.78 14.25 4.55
C SER A 17 20.14 15.23 3.41
N LYS A 18 20.20 14.75 2.17
CA LYS A 18 20.43 15.57 0.99
C LYS A 18 19.31 16.59 0.78
N LEU A 19 18.05 16.17 0.90
CA LEU A 19 16.89 17.04 0.73
C LEU A 19 16.86 18.12 1.80
N ALA A 20 17.06 17.76 3.07
CA ALA A 20 17.08 18.71 4.20
C ALA A 20 18.19 19.77 4.08
N GLY A 21 19.32 19.42 3.46
CA GLY A 21 20.44 20.34 3.24
C GLY A 21 20.39 21.12 1.92
N SER A 22 19.35 20.93 1.10
CA SER A 22 19.26 21.54 -0.23
C SER A 22 18.31 22.75 -0.28
N SER A 23 18.62 23.70 -1.18
CA SER A 23 17.74 24.84 -1.49
C SER A 23 16.39 24.36 -2.06
N ASP A 24 16.38 23.30 -2.84
CA ASP A 24 15.19 22.74 -3.45
C ASP A 24 14.28 22.08 -2.39
N GLY A 25 14.87 21.39 -1.41
CA GLY A 25 14.17 20.87 -0.27
C GLY A 25 13.52 21.98 0.58
N ALA A 26 14.26 23.05 0.84
CA ALA A 26 13.72 24.22 1.54
C ALA A 26 12.57 24.88 0.77
N ALA A 27 12.70 25.03 -0.54
CA ALA A 27 11.66 25.59 -1.41
C ALA A 27 10.42 24.70 -1.43
N PHE A 28 10.60 23.38 -1.58
CA PHE A 28 9.53 22.39 -1.53
C PHE A 28 8.76 22.48 -0.19
N MET A 29 9.48 22.42 0.93
CA MET A 29 8.84 22.49 2.27
C MET A 29 8.13 23.80 2.50
N SER A 30 8.65 24.92 1.99
CA SER A 30 7.98 26.23 2.06
C SER A 30 6.63 26.24 1.35
N ILE A 31 6.54 25.58 0.20
CA ILE A 31 5.28 25.46 -0.55
C ILE A 31 4.36 24.45 0.12
N ALA A 32 4.87 23.25 0.43
CA ALA A 32 4.09 22.17 1.01
C ALA A 32 3.40 22.59 2.31
N ASN A 33 4.10 23.28 3.20
CA ASN A 33 3.56 23.76 4.48
C ASN A 33 2.45 24.81 4.33
N LYS A 34 2.35 25.48 3.18
CA LYS A 34 1.27 26.44 2.89
C LYS A 34 0.00 25.78 2.40
N VAL A 35 0.13 24.63 1.70
CA VAL A 35 -0.99 24.01 0.99
C VAL A 35 -1.43 22.68 1.60
N ALA A 36 -0.62 22.09 2.48
CA ALA A 36 -0.91 20.79 3.11
C ALA A 36 -0.49 20.78 4.58
N LYS A 37 -1.27 20.05 5.38
CA LYS A 37 -0.91 19.71 6.76
C LYS A 37 -0.77 18.19 6.83
N PRO A 38 0.40 17.65 7.21
CA PRO A 38 0.55 16.22 7.45
C PRO A 38 -0.42 15.76 8.55
N VAL A 39 -1.23 14.76 8.25
CA VAL A 39 -2.16 14.14 9.22
C VAL A 39 -1.65 12.80 9.71
N ALA A 40 -0.81 12.13 8.89
CA ALA A 40 -0.16 10.88 9.24
C ALA A 40 1.10 10.71 8.39
N GLN A 41 2.08 10.02 8.94
CA GLN A 41 3.31 9.64 8.25
C GLN A 41 3.69 8.22 8.69
N TYR A 42 3.99 7.36 7.73
CA TYR A 42 4.36 5.98 7.98
C TYR A 42 5.58 5.58 7.16
N ILE A 43 6.41 4.74 7.75
CA ILE A 43 7.44 3.98 7.05
C ILE A 43 6.93 2.55 7.00
N THR A 44 6.78 2.04 5.78
CA THR A 44 6.31 0.68 5.54
C THR A 44 7.35 -0.12 4.77
N VAL A 45 7.32 -1.43 4.94
CA VAL A 45 8.12 -2.37 4.16
C VAL A 45 7.20 -3.39 3.51
N PRO A 46 7.37 -3.69 2.21
CA PRO A 46 6.67 -4.79 1.57
C PRO A 46 6.98 -6.10 2.28
N MET A 47 5.96 -6.88 2.58
CA MET A 47 6.09 -8.25 3.06
C MET A 47 5.96 -9.23 1.91
N LYS A 48 4.98 -9.02 1.05
CA LYS A 48 4.71 -9.84 -0.13
C LYS A 48 3.78 -9.12 -1.10
N ASN A 49 3.93 -9.46 -2.37
CA ASN A 49 3.00 -9.10 -3.44
C ASN A 49 2.45 -10.35 -4.13
N TRP A 50 1.31 -10.21 -4.77
CA TRP A 50 0.63 -11.19 -5.61
C TRP A 50 0.06 -10.48 -6.84
N GLY A 51 -0.02 -11.18 -7.94
CA GLY A 51 -0.39 -10.62 -9.23
C GLY A 51 0.83 -10.13 -10.00
N THR A 52 0.62 -9.35 -11.03
CA THR A 52 1.70 -8.77 -11.85
C THR A 52 1.91 -7.33 -11.45
N VAL A 53 3.07 -7.02 -10.89
CA VAL A 53 3.44 -5.65 -10.56
C VAL A 53 3.50 -4.81 -11.83
N SER A 54 2.88 -3.65 -11.80
CA SER A 54 2.80 -2.78 -12.97
C SER A 54 2.85 -1.29 -12.58
N SER A 55 3.72 -0.55 -13.25
CA SER A 55 3.75 0.92 -13.16
C SER A 55 2.50 1.60 -13.76
N LYS A 56 1.65 0.83 -14.44
CA LYS A 56 0.37 1.31 -14.96
C LYS A 56 -0.74 1.31 -13.93
N ASP A 57 -0.58 0.59 -12.82
CA ASP A 57 -1.56 0.54 -11.75
C ASP A 57 -1.61 1.88 -11.02
N THR A 58 -2.66 2.63 -11.32
CA THR A 58 -2.84 4.01 -10.82
C THR A 58 -4.02 4.16 -9.85
N HIS A 59 -4.84 3.12 -9.72
CA HIS A 59 -6.02 3.11 -8.87
C HIS A 59 -5.90 2.02 -7.81
N TRP A 60 -5.96 2.39 -6.55
CA TRP A 60 -5.65 1.49 -5.44
C TRP A 60 -6.74 1.49 -4.39
N ASP A 61 -7.18 0.31 -3.98
CA ASP A 61 -7.86 0.13 -2.70
C ASP A 61 -6.80 -0.05 -1.61
N SER A 62 -6.86 0.79 -0.59
CA SER A 62 -5.95 0.77 0.56
C SER A 62 -6.74 0.35 1.80
N ILE A 63 -6.36 -0.76 2.40
CA ILE A 63 -7.00 -1.33 3.59
C ILE A 63 -5.99 -1.31 4.74
N SER A 64 -6.25 -0.48 5.73
CA SER A 64 -5.44 -0.39 6.94
C SER A 64 -5.90 -1.40 7.97
N MET A 65 -4.96 -2.10 8.61
CA MET A 65 -5.26 -3.20 9.52
C MET A 65 -4.39 -3.18 10.78
N ASN A 66 -4.97 -3.60 11.89
CA ASN A 66 -4.22 -4.09 13.04
C ASN A 66 -4.12 -5.60 12.96
N VAL A 67 -2.92 -6.11 12.72
CA VAL A 67 -2.64 -7.53 12.56
C VAL A 67 -1.96 -8.05 13.83
N THR A 68 -2.51 -9.11 14.41
CA THR A 68 -1.99 -9.81 15.59
C THR A 68 -1.23 -11.07 15.21
N ASN A 69 -1.55 -11.68 14.06
CA ASN A 69 -0.87 -12.87 13.54
C ASN A 69 -0.54 -12.70 12.04
N PRO A 70 0.60 -12.06 11.70
CA PRO A 70 0.99 -11.82 10.31
C PRO A 70 1.16 -13.10 9.48
N ALA A 71 1.64 -14.18 10.11
CA ALA A 71 1.83 -15.46 9.42
C ALA A 71 0.50 -16.05 8.94
N ALA A 72 -0.55 -15.98 9.75
CA ALA A 72 -1.88 -16.46 9.36
C ALA A 72 -2.48 -15.59 8.25
N VAL A 73 -2.29 -14.27 8.31
CA VAL A 73 -2.74 -13.35 7.26
C VAL A 73 -2.04 -13.65 5.94
N LEU A 74 -0.72 -13.81 5.93
CA LEU A 74 0.07 -14.16 4.74
C LEU A 74 -0.37 -15.49 4.14
N ALA A 75 -0.46 -16.56 4.96
CA ALA A 75 -0.86 -17.87 4.50
C ALA A 75 -2.27 -17.86 3.88
N GLY A 76 -3.18 -17.12 4.49
CA GLY A 76 -4.54 -16.99 3.96
C GLY A 76 -4.60 -16.19 2.65
N LEU A 77 -3.77 -15.14 2.49
CA LEU A 77 -3.65 -14.41 1.23
C LEU A 77 -3.01 -15.29 0.14
N ASP A 78 -2.01 -16.10 0.47
CA ASP A 78 -1.43 -17.08 -0.46
C ASP A 78 -2.48 -18.06 -0.99
N GLU A 79 -3.28 -18.62 -0.09
CA GLU A 79 -4.37 -19.54 -0.48
C GLU A 79 -5.42 -18.82 -1.33
N MET A 80 -5.82 -17.62 -0.95
CA MET A 80 -6.81 -16.82 -1.66
C MET A 80 -6.34 -16.50 -3.09
N MET A 81 -5.14 -15.96 -3.25
CA MET A 81 -4.60 -15.54 -4.54
C MET A 81 -4.27 -16.71 -5.46
N SER A 82 -4.01 -17.91 -4.89
CA SER A 82 -3.80 -19.15 -5.65
C SER A 82 -5.12 -19.82 -6.07
N SER A 83 -6.27 -19.26 -5.68
CA SER A 83 -7.56 -19.88 -5.99
C SER A 83 -7.95 -19.75 -7.48
N ALA A 84 -8.70 -20.73 -7.98
CA ALA A 84 -9.22 -20.68 -9.35
C ALA A 84 -10.16 -19.48 -9.61
N GLU A 85 -10.76 -18.93 -8.56
CA GLU A 85 -11.65 -17.75 -8.66
C GLU A 85 -10.87 -16.46 -8.99
N LEU A 86 -9.57 -16.41 -8.66
CA LEU A 86 -8.71 -15.24 -8.84
C LEU A 86 -7.63 -15.43 -9.91
N LYS A 87 -7.65 -16.53 -10.68
CA LYS A 87 -6.66 -16.79 -11.74
C LYS A 87 -6.59 -15.71 -12.83
N ASP A 88 -7.71 -15.02 -13.08
CA ASP A 88 -7.83 -13.96 -14.07
C ASP A 88 -7.90 -12.55 -13.39
N PHE A 89 -7.46 -12.45 -12.14
CA PHE A 89 -7.38 -11.16 -11.44
C PHE A 89 -6.37 -10.26 -12.16
N PRO A 90 -6.79 -9.08 -12.66
CA PRO A 90 -5.94 -8.27 -13.53
C PRO A 90 -4.94 -7.42 -12.78
N GLY A 91 -5.20 -7.16 -11.50
CA GLY A 91 -4.43 -6.23 -10.70
C GLY A 91 -3.34 -6.91 -9.89
N GLU A 92 -2.81 -6.15 -8.97
CA GLU A 92 -1.82 -6.60 -8.00
C GLU A 92 -2.32 -6.40 -6.57
N LEU A 93 -1.83 -7.21 -5.64
CA LEU A 93 -2.09 -7.10 -4.22
C LEU A 93 -0.78 -7.04 -3.46
N TRP A 94 -0.63 -6.04 -2.60
CA TRP A 94 0.52 -5.89 -1.72
C TRP A 94 0.10 -5.97 -0.26
N LEU A 95 0.84 -6.70 0.54
CA LEU A 95 0.80 -6.60 1.98
C LEU A 95 2.08 -5.93 2.46
N VAL A 96 1.94 -4.84 3.20
CA VAL A 96 3.06 -4.09 3.76
C VAL A 96 2.94 -4.02 5.27
N GLN A 97 4.08 -4.10 5.95
CA GLN A 97 4.18 -3.89 7.39
C GLN A 97 4.53 -2.44 7.68
N VAL A 98 3.89 -1.86 8.68
CA VAL A 98 4.24 -0.54 9.21
C VAL A 98 5.38 -0.72 10.22
N LEU A 99 6.56 -0.20 9.89
CA LEU A 99 7.73 -0.25 10.78
C LEU A 99 7.70 0.89 11.79
N ARG A 100 7.35 2.09 11.32
CA ARG A 100 7.29 3.31 12.12
C ARG A 100 6.23 4.23 11.55
N GLY A 101 5.66 5.04 12.40
CA GLY A 101 4.77 6.09 11.94
C GLY A 101 3.96 6.69 13.06
N GLN A 102 3.39 7.84 12.74
CA GLN A 102 2.50 8.57 13.60
C GLN A 102 1.23 8.86 12.83
N ALA A 103 0.11 8.38 13.34
CA ALA A 103 -1.20 8.81 12.90
C ALA A 103 -1.71 9.93 13.81
N GLY A 104 -2.50 10.81 13.27
CA GLY A 104 -3.39 11.66 14.06
C GLY A 104 -4.30 10.77 14.93
N ALA A 105 -4.87 11.34 15.98
CA ALA A 105 -5.63 10.63 17.00
C ALA A 105 -6.56 9.54 16.44
N GLY A 106 -6.30 8.30 16.78
CA GLY A 106 -7.19 7.16 16.58
C GLY A 106 -6.83 6.15 15.49
N ALA A 107 -5.82 6.39 14.66
CA ALA A 107 -5.47 5.45 13.60
C ALA A 107 -4.21 4.64 13.92
N HIS A 108 -4.31 3.66 14.80
CA HIS A 108 -3.29 2.63 14.91
C HIS A 108 -3.47 1.62 13.77
N MET A 109 -2.42 1.42 12.99
CA MET A 109 -2.33 0.31 12.05
C MET A 109 -0.93 -0.32 12.13
N THR A 110 -0.89 -1.63 12.01
CA THR A 110 0.37 -2.39 11.95
C THR A 110 0.71 -2.81 10.53
N HIS A 111 -0.30 -2.92 9.68
CA HIS A 111 -0.17 -3.36 8.28
C HIS A 111 -1.14 -2.58 7.38
N GLN A 112 -0.78 -2.53 6.09
CA GLN A 112 -1.69 -2.10 5.03
C GLN A 112 -1.70 -3.15 3.92
N MET A 113 -2.86 -3.33 3.33
CA MET A 113 -3.02 -4.07 2.09
C MET A 113 -3.42 -3.09 1.00
N TYR A 114 -2.75 -3.19 -0.13
CA TYR A 114 -3.05 -2.40 -1.32
C TYR A 114 -3.50 -3.35 -2.42
N VAL A 115 -4.58 -3.00 -3.11
CA VAL A 115 -5.04 -3.71 -4.30
C VAL A 115 -5.03 -2.73 -5.45
N GLY A 116 -4.16 -2.96 -6.43
CA GLY A 116 -3.89 -2.06 -7.54
C GLY A 116 -4.62 -2.47 -8.82
N TYR A 117 -4.97 -1.48 -9.63
CA TYR A 117 -5.63 -1.63 -10.92
C TYR A 117 -5.16 -0.56 -11.90
N GLU A 118 -5.12 -0.88 -13.19
CA GLU A 118 -4.71 0.07 -14.24
C GLU A 118 -5.74 1.21 -14.43
N SER A 119 -7.01 0.98 -14.11
CA SER A 119 -8.06 1.96 -14.34
C SER A 119 -9.16 1.93 -13.27
N LEU A 120 -9.89 3.04 -13.16
CA LEU A 120 -11.08 3.11 -12.30
C LEU A 120 -12.16 2.11 -12.75
N SER A 121 -12.26 1.83 -14.03
CA SER A 121 -13.22 0.84 -14.56
C SER A 121 -12.88 -0.58 -14.12
N GLU A 122 -11.61 -0.93 -14.07
CA GLU A 122 -11.15 -2.22 -13.52
C GLU A 122 -11.39 -2.30 -12.02
N LEU A 123 -11.03 -1.26 -11.27
CA LEU A 123 -11.30 -1.18 -9.84
C LEU A 123 -12.79 -1.38 -9.57
N ASP A 124 -13.67 -0.67 -10.27
CA ASP A 124 -15.12 -0.78 -10.13
C ASP A 124 -15.63 -2.20 -10.44
N ALA A 125 -15.15 -2.77 -11.56
CA ALA A 125 -15.55 -4.11 -11.99
C ALA A 125 -15.05 -5.23 -11.06
N TRP A 126 -13.85 -5.08 -10.49
CA TRP A 126 -13.20 -6.14 -9.73
C TRP A 126 -13.30 -5.99 -8.22
N SER A 127 -13.47 -4.79 -7.68
CA SER A 127 -13.56 -4.61 -6.24
C SER A 127 -14.74 -5.41 -5.66
N ASP A 128 -15.92 -5.28 -6.22
CA ASP A 128 -17.08 -6.05 -5.79
C ASP A 128 -16.92 -7.55 -6.07
N LYS A 129 -16.38 -7.92 -7.24
CA LYS A 129 -16.14 -9.30 -7.61
C LYS A 129 -15.16 -9.97 -6.66
N LEU A 130 -14.03 -9.33 -6.35
CA LEU A 130 -13.01 -9.83 -5.41
C LEU A 130 -13.64 -10.12 -4.06
N TYR A 131 -14.34 -9.14 -3.47
CA TYR A 131 -14.91 -9.26 -2.14
C TYR A 131 -16.09 -10.24 -2.04
N GLN A 132 -16.66 -10.62 -3.18
CA GLN A 132 -17.72 -11.63 -3.23
C GLN A 132 -17.22 -13.06 -3.46
N THR A 133 -15.96 -13.26 -3.84
CA THR A 133 -15.40 -14.60 -4.03
C THR A 133 -15.47 -15.42 -2.75
N ARG A 134 -15.60 -16.75 -2.89
CA ARG A 134 -15.51 -17.66 -1.74
C ARG A 134 -14.11 -17.64 -1.13
N ALA A 135 -13.09 -17.45 -1.97
CA ALA A 135 -11.71 -17.34 -1.54
C ALA A 135 -11.51 -16.14 -0.59
N TRP A 136 -12.02 -14.96 -0.94
CA TRP A 136 -11.99 -13.78 -0.07
C TRP A 136 -12.76 -14.01 1.25
N LYS A 137 -13.99 -14.52 1.16
CA LYS A 137 -14.81 -14.78 2.35
C LYS A 137 -14.17 -15.82 3.27
N LYS A 138 -13.54 -16.84 2.69
CA LYS A 138 -12.76 -17.84 3.45
C LYS A 138 -11.58 -17.18 4.15
N TRP A 139 -10.80 -16.35 3.43
CA TRP A 139 -9.71 -15.61 4.02
C TRP A 139 -10.18 -14.75 5.19
N LEU A 140 -11.24 -13.96 5.02
CA LEU A 140 -11.81 -13.16 6.09
C LEU A 140 -12.22 -14.00 7.31
N SER A 141 -12.83 -15.17 7.10
CA SER A 141 -13.27 -16.03 8.20
C SER A 141 -12.12 -16.63 9.00
N ILE A 142 -11.04 -17.02 8.33
CA ILE A 142 -9.83 -17.58 8.97
C ILE A 142 -9.02 -16.48 9.64
N ALA A 143 -8.91 -15.35 8.97
CA ALA A 143 -8.08 -14.24 9.41
C ALA A 143 -8.78 -13.29 10.38
N SER A 144 -10.10 -13.40 10.60
CA SER A 144 -10.90 -12.50 11.46
C SER A 144 -10.42 -12.43 12.90
N GLU A 145 -9.80 -13.48 13.41
CA GLU A 145 -9.14 -13.47 14.74
C GLU A 145 -7.72 -12.90 14.69
N SER A 146 -7.15 -12.75 13.49
CA SER A 146 -5.76 -12.38 13.27
C SER A 146 -5.59 -10.92 12.87
N PHE A 147 -6.67 -10.22 12.53
CA PHE A 147 -6.61 -8.78 12.23
C PHE A 147 -7.95 -8.08 12.41
N THR A 148 -7.90 -6.77 12.52
CA THR A 148 -9.06 -5.87 12.48
C THR A 148 -8.81 -4.79 11.42
N ILE A 149 -9.76 -4.56 10.52
CA ILE A 149 -9.71 -3.46 9.57
C ILE A 149 -9.99 -2.16 10.33
N THR A 150 -9.09 -1.20 10.21
CA THR A 150 -9.20 0.11 10.88
C THR A 150 -9.63 1.22 9.94
N ASN A 151 -9.30 1.09 8.65
CA ASN A 151 -9.70 2.05 7.62
C ASN A 151 -9.68 1.38 6.24
N ARG A 152 -10.49 1.90 5.32
CA ARG A 152 -10.45 1.58 3.90
C ARG A 152 -10.63 2.86 3.09
N GLU A 153 -9.80 3.06 2.09
CA GLU A 153 -9.85 4.21 1.21
C GLU A 153 -9.45 3.82 -0.22
N THR A 154 -10.01 4.51 -1.21
CA THR A 154 -9.55 4.41 -2.59
C THR A 154 -8.57 5.55 -2.86
N VAL A 155 -7.42 5.23 -3.42
CA VAL A 155 -6.35 6.17 -3.72
C VAL A 155 -6.08 6.14 -5.23
N ASN A 156 -6.09 7.31 -5.85
CA ASN A 156 -5.69 7.47 -7.25
C ASN A 156 -4.33 8.14 -7.31
N TRP A 157 -3.42 7.56 -8.05
CA TRP A 157 -2.16 8.22 -8.36
C TRP A 157 -2.38 9.25 -9.47
N LEU A 158 -2.30 10.52 -9.09
CA LEU A 158 -2.44 11.62 -10.04
C LEU A 158 -1.17 11.81 -10.86
N LYS A 159 -0.02 11.54 -10.27
CA LYS A 159 1.28 11.68 -10.91
C LYS A 159 2.35 10.90 -10.16
N ALA A 160 3.11 10.11 -10.91
CA ALA A 160 4.37 9.53 -10.44
C ALA A 160 5.54 10.38 -10.95
N TYR A 161 6.55 10.54 -10.11
CA TYR A 161 7.83 11.15 -10.47
C TYR A 161 8.90 10.08 -10.30
N GLU A 162 9.19 9.38 -11.37
CA GLU A 162 10.23 8.37 -11.41
C GLU A 162 11.57 9.08 -11.59
N HIS A 163 12.55 8.76 -10.75
CA HIS A 163 13.88 9.31 -10.87
C HIS A 163 14.90 8.21 -11.20
N SER A 164 14.97 7.17 -10.40
CA SER A 164 15.97 6.11 -10.53
C SER A 164 15.39 4.72 -10.32
N TYR A 165 14.15 4.63 -9.86
CA TYR A 165 13.49 3.37 -9.51
C TYR A 165 12.05 3.39 -9.98
N SER A 166 11.57 2.26 -10.52
CA SER A 166 10.17 1.99 -10.83
C SER A 166 9.57 1.03 -9.80
N LEU A 167 8.27 0.74 -9.88
CA LEU A 167 7.64 -0.25 -8.99
C LEU A 167 8.20 -1.65 -9.24
N GLU A 168 8.56 -1.96 -10.48
CA GLU A 168 9.13 -3.24 -10.90
C GLU A 168 10.50 -3.52 -10.26
N ASP A 169 11.21 -2.49 -9.79
CA ASP A 169 12.49 -2.64 -9.08
C ASP A 169 12.33 -3.16 -7.64
N PHE A 170 11.10 -3.31 -7.16
CA PHE A 170 10.77 -3.76 -5.80
C PHE A 170 10.11 -5.15 -5.74
N GLU A 171 10.14 -5.91 -6.85
CA GLU A 171 9.69 -7.30 -6.89
C GLU A 171 10.54 -8.24 -6.03
#